data_22cd5b98bd57c281cb50efeeded34467
#
_entry.id   22cd5b98bd57c281cb50efeeded34467
#
_cell.length_a   1.000
_cell.length_b   1.000
_cell.length_c   1.000
_cell.angle_alpha   90.00
_cell.angle_beta   90.00
_cell.angle_gamma   90.00
#
_symmetry.space_group_name_H-M   'P 1'
#
loop_
_entity.id
_entity.type
_entity.pdbx_description
1 polymer ?
#
loop_
_entity_poly.entity_id
_entity_poly.type
_entity_poly.pdbx_seq_one_letter_code
_entity_poly.pdbx_strand_id
1 'polypeptide(L)'
;MLGTLTTEENDSEQLVLGLLTSVEADGARSQRRIAAELGVALGLVNTYLKRAIKRGLVKVGHAPARRYAYYLTPQGFSEKSRLTIKSLSSSFALFRKAKEEYGRIFDRAQALGFERVVLAGRSDLCEIAILCAVDRPISILAVVDPDETMSRFIGVKVVRSYEEVREPVDVVVVTHLIQAKNSFDHAVDTFGRARVLVPELLGLRSS
;
A
#
# COMPACT_ATOMS: atom_id res chain seq x y z
N MET A 1 -11.32 20.66 1.77
CA MET A 1 -10.36 20.98 2.83
C MET A 1 -10.30 19.92 3.95
N LEU A 2 -11.21 18.96 4.04
CA LEU A 2 -11.20 17.89 5.06
C LEU A 2 -10.25 16.71 4.75
N GLY A 3 -9.79 16.53 3.51
CA GLY A 3 -8.96 15.39 3.11
C GLY A 3 -7.47 15.50 3.47
N THR A 4 -6.92 16.69 3.59
CA THR A 4 -5.50 16.92 3.89
C THR A 4 -5.15 16.75 5.37
N LEU A 5 -6.04 17.12 6.28
CA LEU A 5 -5.83 16.98 7.72
C LEU A 5 -5.80 15.51 8.17
N THR A 6 -6.61 14.65 7.55
CA THR A 6 -6.66 13.21 7.87
C THR A 6 -5.41 12.45 7.39
N THR A 7 -4.78 12.88 6.30
CA THR A 7 -3.55 12.25 5.79
C THR A 7 -2.35 12.60 6.67
N GLU A 8 -2.15 13.86 7.02
CA GLU A 8 -1.06 14.31 7.90
C GLU A 8 -1.16 13.70 9.31
N GLU A 9 -2.37 13.56 9.84
CA GLU A 9 -2.60 12.92 11.14
C GLU A 9 -2.27 11.42 11.09
N ASN A 10 -2.66 10.73 10.01
CA ASN A 10 -2.35 9.32 9.81
C ASN A 10 -0.84 9.09 9.65
N ASP A 11 -0.15 9.92 8.87
CA ASP A 11 1.31 9.84 8.70
C ASP A 11 2.05 10.08 10.02
N SER A 12 1.57 11.02 10.82
CA SER A 12 2.08 11.30 12.17
C SER A 12 1.91 10.10 13.11
N GLU A 13 0.74 9.44 13.10
CA GLU A 13 0.47 8.26 13.91
C GLU A 13 1.30 7.05 13.48
N GLN A 14 1.47 6.83 12.17
CA GLN A 14 2.33 5.79 11.62
C GLN A 14 3.79 5.98 12.06
N LEU A 15 4.29 7.21 12.03
CA LEU A 15 5.63 7.52 12.51
C LEU A 15 5.79 7.26 14.02
N VAL A 16 4.79 7.63 14.82
CA VAL A 16 4.78 7.33 16.27
C VAL A 16 4.77 5.82 16.50
N LEU A 17 3.94 5.07 15.78
CA LEU A 17 3.88 3.61 15.88
C LEU A 17 5.23 2.97 15.54
N GLY A 18 5.85 3.38 14.43
CA GLY A 18 7.16 2.88 14.02
C GLY A 18 8.24 3.19 15.05
N LEU A 19 8.24 4.42 15.60
CA LEU A 19 9.16 4.83 16.65
C LEU A 19 9.03 3.96 17.92
N LEU A 20 7.80 3.77 18.43
CA LEU A 20 7.54 2.95 19.61
C LEU A 20 7.92 1.48 19.36
N THR A 21 7.66 0.97 18.17
CA THR A 21 8.05 -0.40 17.77
C THR A 21 9.57 -0.56 17.75
N SER A 22 10.30 0.40 17.19
CA SER A 22 11.77 0.37 17.14
C SER A 22 12.38 0.45 18.54
N VAL A 23 11.83 1.29 19.43
CA VAL A 23 12.26 1.41 20.84
C VAL A 23 12.01 0.12 21.63
N GLU A 24 10.89 -0.56 21.40
CA GLU A 24 10.58 -1.84 22.04
C GLU A 24 11.53 -2.95 21.59
N ALA A 25 11.81 -3.01 20.29
CA ALA A 25 12.65 -4.06 19.73
C ALA A 25 14.12 -3.98 20.21
N ASP A 26 14.65 -2.77 20.40
CA ASP A 26 16.01 -2.54 20.91
C ASP A 26 16.15 -1.10 21.39
N GLY A 27 16.03 -0.91 22.69
CA GLY A 27 16.15 0.41 23.34
C GLY A 27 17.54 1.06 23.24
N ALA A 28 18.59 0.32 22.90
CA ALA A 28 19.94 0.85 22.71
C ALA A 28 20.20 1.40 21.31
N ARG A 29 19.21 1.33 20.40
CA ARG A 29 19.34 1.86 19.03
C ARG A 29 19.56 3.35 19.02
N SER A 30 20.50 3.78 18.17
CA SER A 30 20.72 5.20 17.95
C SER A 30 19.54 5.81 17.16
N GLN A 31 19.27 7.09 17.38
CA GLN A 31 18.25 7.82 16.60
C GLN A 31 18.51 7.78 15.08
N ARG A 32 19.79 7.72 14.67
CA ARG A 32 20.18 7.59 13.26
C ARG A 32 19.73 6.24 12.68
N ARG A 33 19.84 5.16 13.45
CA ARG A 33 19.38 3.84 13.04
C ARG A 33 17.86 3.78 12.94
N ILE A 34 17.16 4.35 13.92
CA ILE A 34 15.70 4.47 13.88
C ILE A 34 15.26 5.27 12.64
N ALA A 35 15.95 6.39 12.33
CA ALA A 35 15.65 7.20 11.16
C ALA A 35 15.83 6.40 9.84
N ALA A 36 16.90 5.61 9.73
CA ALA A 36 17.12 4.75 8.57
C ALA A 36 16.08 3.64 8.45
N GLU A 37 15.67 3.01 9.56
CA GLU A 37 14.62 1.98 9.59
C GLU A 37 13.24 2.51 9.17
N LEU A 38 12.93 3.74 9.60
CA LEU A 38 11.65 4.39 9.28
C LEU A 38 11.66 5.15 7.94
N GLY A 39 12.80 5.23 7.27
CA GLY A 39 12.94 5.96 6.02
C GLY A 39 12.71 7.48 6.14
N VAL A 40 13.01 8.07 7.31
CA VAL A 40 12.72 9.49 7.60
C VAL A 40 13.98 10.26 8.03
N ALA A 41 13.91 11.59 7.98
CA ALA A 41 15.01 12.45 8.41
C ALA A 41 15.27 12.30 9.93
N LEU A 42 16.55 12.32 10.33
CA LEU A 42 16.98 12.24 11.74
C LEU A 42 16.34 13.30 12.64
N GLY A 43 16.19 14.54 12.12
CA GLY A 43 15.55 15.64 12.84
C GLY A 43 14.10 15.35 13.20
N LEU A 44 13.39 14.63 12.33
CA LEU A 44 12.01 14.22 12.56
C LEU A 44 11.95 13.19 13.68
N VAL A 45 12.78 12.14 13.65
CA VAL A 45 12.89 11.15 14.74
C VAL A 45 13.16 11.83 16.08
N ASN A 46 14.14 12.75 16.13
CA ASN A 46 14.45 13.50 17.35
C ASN A 46 13.24 14.27 17.89
N THR A 47 12.48 14.92 17.01
CA THR A 47 11.27 15.67 17.37
C THR A 47 10.21 14.75 17.96
N TYR A 48 9.91 13.64 17.30
CA TYR A 48 8.89 12.69 17.75
C TYR A 48 9.33 11.95 19.02
N LEU A 49 10.61 11.61 19.15
CA LEU A 49 11.15 10.99 20.36
C LEU A 49 11.04 11.94 21.57
N LYS A 50 11.38 13.22 21.42
CA LYS A 50 11.18 14.24 22.47
C LYS A 50 9.70 14.36 22.87
N ARG A 51 8.79 14.36 21.89
CA ARG A 51 7.34 14.37 22.16
C ARG A 51 6.88 13.11 22.89
N ALA A 52 7.36 11.93 22.50
CA ALA A 52 7.04 10.68 23.16
C ALA A 52 7.53 10.64 24.62
N ILE A 53 8.73 11.16 24.88
CA ILE A 53 9.26 11.33 26.25
C ILE A 53 8.40 12.30 27.06
N LYS A 54 8.09 13.48 26.50
CA LYS A 54 7.23 14.48 27.15
C LYS A 54 5.83 13.95 27.46
N ARG A 55 5.29 13.09 26.61
CA ARG A 55 3.99 12.40 26.81
C ARG A 55 4.06 11.21 27.76
N GLY A 56 5.24 10.88 28.30
CA GLY A 56 5.41 9.74 29.19
C GLY A 56 5.31 8.37 28.51
N LEU A 57 5.43 8.30 27.17
CA LEU A 57 5.38 7.05 26.41
C LEU A 57 6.72 6.32 26.42
N VAL A 58 7.82 7.08 26.49
CA VAL A 58 9.20 6.59 26.47
C VAL A 58 9.97 7.15 27.65
N LYS A 59 10.75 6.30 28.30
CA LYS A 59 11.76 6.69 29.31
C LYS A 59 13.14 6.70 28.67
N VAL A 60 14.00 7.60 29.14
CA VAL A 60 15.42 7.63 28.81
C VAL A 60 16.20 7.04 29.99
N GLY A 61 17.02 6.05 29.69
CA GLY A 61 18.01 5.52 30.66
C GLY A 61 19.43 5.78 30.17
N HIS A 62 20.38 5.66 31.09
CA HIS A 62 21.79 5.69 30.74
C HIS A 62 22.26 4.28 30.37
N ALA A 63 22.89 4.15 29.21
CA ALA A 63 23.59 2.94 28.80
C ALA A 63 25.11 3.14 28.98
N PRO A 64 25.90 2.06 29.14
CA PRO A 64 27.38 2.15 29.13
C PRO A 64 27.90 2.92 27.92
N ALA A 65 29.07 3.55 28.05
CA ALA A 65 29.74 4.36 27.03
C ALA A 65 28.99 5.66 26.64
N ARG A 66 28.37 6.35 27.60
CA ARG A 66 27.69 7.67 27.44
C ARG A 66 26.57 7.65 26.35
N ARG A 67 25.90 6.49 26.14
CA ARG A 67 24.77 6.36 25.23
C ARG A 67 23.46 6.48 26.00
N TYR A 68 22.44 6.95 25.33
CA TYR A 68 21.08 6.90 25.84
C TYR A 68 20.43 5.58 25.42
N ALA A 69 19.71 4.97 26.35
CA ALA A 69 18.81 3.87 26.07
C ALA A 69 17.37 4.36 26.25
N TYR A 70 16.49 3.93 25.39
CA TYR A 70 15.08 4.29 25.38
C TYR A 70 14.24 3.07 25.77
N TYR A 71 13.24 3.24 26.59
CA TYR A 71 12.37 2.17 27.05
C TYR A 71 10.92 2.59 26.97
N LEU A 72 10.04 1.71 26.54
CA LEU A 72 8.61 1.97 26.63
C LEU A 72 8.16 1.97 28.09
N THR A 73 7.30 2.90 28.42
CA THR A 73 6.53 2.87 29.67
C THR A 73 5.28 1.99 29.49
N PRO A 74 4.56 1.63 30.59
CA PRO A 74 3.24 0.98 30.45
C PRO A 74 2.28 1.77 29.57
N GLN A 75 2.30 3.12 29.68
CA GLN A 75 1.52 4.00 28.80
C GLN A 75 1.99 3.93 27.35
N GLY A 76 3.32 3.82 27.10
CA GLY A 76 3.89 3.63 25.77
C GLY A 76 3.45 2.32 25.11
N PHE A 77 3.40 1.23 25.88
CA PHE A 77 2.85 -0.05 25.41
C PHE A 77 1.37 0.05 25.04
N SER A 78 0.56 0.70 25.89
CA SER A 78 -0.86 0.91 25.61
C SER A 78 -1.07 1.74 24.35
N GLU A 79 -0.32 2.83 24.17
CA GLU A 79 -0.41 3.69 22.98
C GLU A 79 0.05 2.95 21.71
N LYS A 80 1.15 2.18 21.78
CA LYS A 80 1.59 1.34 20.68
C LYS A 80 0.50 0.35 20.27
N SER A 81 -0.11 -0.36 21.22
CA SER A 81 -1.21 -1.29 20.95
C SER A 81 -2.40 -0.61 20.30
N ARG A 82 -2.80 0.57 20.80
CA ARG A 82 -3.88 1.38 20.22
C ARG A 82 -3.60 1.74 18.76
N LEU A 83 -2.39 2.23 18.48
CA LEU A 83 -1.96 2.62 17.13
C LEU A 83 -1.86 1.41 16.19
N THR A 84 -1.39 0.26 16.70
CA THR A 84 -1.36 -0.99 15.92
C THR A 84 -2.76 -1.41 15.48
N ILE A 85 -3.73 -1.40 16.41
CA ILE A 85 -5.13 -1.75 16.09
C ILE A 85 -5.70 -0.75 15.09
N LYS A 86 -5.44 0.56 15.26
CA LYS A 86 -5.92 1.59 14.33
C LYS A 86 -5.33 1.39 12.93
N SER A 87 -4.02 1.11 12.82
CA SER A 87 -3.34 0.83 11.56
C SER A 87 -3.92 -0.39 10.84
N LEU A 88 -4.11 -1.50 11.57
CA LEU A 88 -4.75 -2.70 11.03
C LEU A 88 -6.18 -2.42 10.55
N SER A 89 -6.96 -1.70 11.35
CA SER A 89 -8.34 -1.35 10.98
C SER A 89 -8.40 -0.52 9.70
N SER A 90 -7.47 0.43 9.53
CA SER A 90 -7.35 1.24 8.32
C SER A 90 -6.96 0.40 7.10
N SER A 91 -6.01 -0.54 7.27
CA SER A 91 -5.60 -1.46 6.21
C SER A 91 -6.75 -2.36 5.77
N PHE A 92 -7.52 -2.91 6.72
CA PHE A 92 -8.71 -3.72 6.41
C PHE A 92 -9.83 -2.89 5.76
N ALA A 93 -9.98 -1.61 6.12
CA ALA A 93 -10.96 -0.74 5.47
C ALA A 93 -10.59 -0.50 4.00
N LEU A 94 -9.31 -0.24 3.71
CA LEU A 94 -8.81 -0.12 2.34
C LEU A 94 -8.99 -1.42 1.55
N PHE A 95 -8.64 -2.56 2.14
CA PHE A 95 -8.84 -3.87 1.52
C PHE A 95 -10.31 -4.12 1.16
N ARG A 96 -11.24 -3.87 2.08
CA ARG A 96 -12.69 -4.04 1.81
C ARG A 96 -13.16 -3.12 0.69
N LYS A 97 -12.73 -1.85 0.70
CA LYS A 97 -13.06 -0.89 -0.36
C LYS A 97 -12.52 -1.35 -1.71
N ALA A 98 -11.25 -1.74 -1.78
CA ALA A 98 -10.65 -2.25 -3.01
C ALA A 98 -11.38 -3.50 -3.53
N LYS A 99 -11.67 -4.46 -2.64
CA LYS A 99 -12.41 -5.68 -3.00
C LYS A 99 -13.80 -5.36 -3.58
N GLU A 100 -14.52 -4.41 -2.99
CA GLU A 100 -15.83 -3.98 -3.47
C GLU A 100 -15.72 -3.30 -4.85
N GLU A 101 -14.74 -2.43 -5.04
CA GLU A 101 -14.54 -1.73 -6.32
C GLU A 101 -14.12 -2.68 -7.45
N TYR A 102 -13.16 -3.58 -7.21
CA TYR A 102 -12.79 -4.59 -8.22
C TYR A 102 -13.92 -5.57 -8.49
N GLY A 103 -14.71 -5.93 -7.47
CA GLY A 103 -15.92 -6.71 -7.68
C GLY A 103 -16.87 -6.03 -8.67
N ARG A 104 -17.19 -4.76 -8.46
CA ARG A 104 -18.03 -3.97 -9.38
C ARG A 104 -17.42 -3.83 -10.79
N ILE A 105 -16.09 -3.69 -10.87
CA ILE A 105 -15.38 -3.63 -12.17
C ILE A 105 -15.57 -4.92 -12.94
N PHE A 106 -15.40 -6.08 -12.32
CA PHE A 106 -15.58 -7.37 -12.97
C PHE A 106 -17.05 -7.68 -13.31
N ASP A 107 -17.98 -7.30 -12.45
CA ASP A 107 -19.40 -7.43 -12.74
C ASP A 107 -19.79 -6.58 -13.97
N ARG A 108 -19.22 -5.36 -14.07
CA ARG A 108 -19.39 -4.50 -15.25
C ARG A 108 -18.71 -5.09 -16.50
N ALA A 109 -17.50 -5.63 -16.39
CA ALA A 109 -16.82 -6.29 -17.49
C ALA A 109 -17.65 -7.45 -18.03
N GLN A 110 -18.18 -8.30 -17.17
CA GLN A 110 -19.07 -9.39 -17.52
C GLN A 110 -20.36 -8.92 -18.22
N ALA A 111 -20.98 -7.85 -17.71
CA ALA A 111 -22.18 -7.27 -18.34
C ALA A 111 -21.92 -6.74 -19.75
N LEU A 112 -20.66 -6.38 -20.06
CA LEU A 112 -20.21 -5.97 -21.39
C LEU A 112 -19.74 -7.15 -22.27
N GLY A 113 -19.79 -8.39 -21.76
CA GLY A 113 -19.32 -9.58 -22.47
C GLY A 113 -17.80 -9.72 -22.47
N PHE A 114 -17.09 -9.07 -21.57
CA PHE A 114 -15.64 -9.15 -21.42
C PHE A 114 -15.28 -10.28 -20.43
N GLU A 115 -14.54 -11.26 -20.89
CA GLU A 115 -14.12 -12.40 -20.08
C GLU A 115 -12.60 -12.46 -19.93
N ARG A 116 -11.85 -11.98 -20.92
CA ARG A 116 -10.38 -12.05 -20.98
C ARG A 116 -9.77 -10.73 -20.52
N VAL A 117 -9.24 -10.75 -19.31
CA VAL A 117 -8.76 -9.57 -18.60
C VAL A 117 -7.25 -9.58 -18.48
N VAL A 118 -6.64 -8.42 -18.67
CA VAL A 118 -5.25 -8.16 -18.30
C VAL A 118 -5.23 -7.16 -17.15
N LEU A 119 -4.37 -7.40 -16.15
CA LEU A 119 -4.16 -6.48 -15.04
C LEU A 119 -2.94 -5.61 -15.33
N ALA A 120 -3.09 -4.30 -15.20
CA ALA A 120 -2.02 -3.32 -15.46
C ALA A 120 -1.37 -2.87 -14.15
N GLY A 121 -0.19 -3.46 -13.87
CA GLY A 121 0.65 -3.17 -12.73
C GLY A 121 0.51 -4.17 -11.57
N ARG A 122 1.67 -4.65 -11.07
CA ARG A 122 1.76 -5.50 -9.89
C ARG A 122 1.74 -4.64 -8.62
N SER A 123 0.82 -4.92 -7.74
CA SER A 123 0.69 -4.29 -6.41
C SER A 123 -0.25 -5.11 -5.52
N ASP A 124 -0.47 -4.67 -4.29
CA ASP A 124 -1.50 -5.25 -3.40
C ASP A 124 -2.90 -5.17 -4.02
N LEU A 125 -3.18 -4.15 -4.83
CA LEU A 125 -4.43 -4.04 -5.56
C LEU A 125 -4.58 -5.11 -6.65
N CYS A 126 -3.47 -5.51 -7.28
CA CYS A 126 -3.43 -6.62 -8.23
C CYS A 126 -3.80 -7.94 -7.55
N GLU A 127 -3.27 -8.19 -6.35
CA GLU A 127 -3.64 -9.35 -5.53
C GLU A 127 -5.14 -9.38 -5.23
N ILE A 128 -5.68 -8.24 -4.78
CA ILE A 128 -7.11 -8.11 -4.49
C ILE A 128 -7.95 -8.34 -5.75
N ALA A 129 -7.54 -7.81 -6.89
CA ALA A 129 -8.22 -8.02 -8.16
C ALA A 129 -8.23 -9.50 -8.57
N ILE A 130 -7.09 -10.20 -8.45
CA ILE A 130 -7.01 -11.65 -8.71
C ILE A 130 -8.00 -12.42 -7.82
N LEU A 131 -8.01 -12.12 -6.53
CA LEU A 131 -8.96 -12.75 -5.58
C LEU A 131 -10.42 -12.48 -5.94
N CYS A 132 -10.74 -11.29 -6.44
CA CYS A 132 -12.10 -10.95 -6.89
C CYS A 132 -12.53 -11.68 -8.15
N ALA A 133 -11.60 -12.14 -8.98
CA ALA A 133 -11.89 -12.86 -10.22
C ALA A 133 -12.17 -14.35 -10.00
N VAL A 134 -11.70 -14.96 -8.88
CA VAL A 134 -11.77 -16.42 -8.64
C VAL A 134 -13.17 -17.00 -8.78
N ASP A 135 -14.18 -16.30 -8.26
CA ASP A 135 -15.58 -16.78 -8.26
C ASP A 135 -16.41 -16.21 -9.44
N ARG A 136 -15.75 -15.69 -10.47
CA ARG A 136 -16.39 -15.04 -11.63
C ARG A 136 -15.94 -15.72 -12.93
N PRO A 137 -16.74 -15.67 -13.99
CA PRO A 137 -16.36 -16.16 -15.32
C PRO A 137 -15.38 -15.16 -15.99
N ILE A 138 -14.31 -14.83 -15.29
CA ILE A 138 -13.24 -13.92 -15.70
C ILE A 138 -11.94 -14.70 -15.79
N SER A 139 -11.29 -14.66 -16.92
CA SER A 139 -9.96 -15.22 -17.14
C SER A 139 -8.91 -14.11 -17.09
N ILE A 140 -8.06 -14.11 -16.06
CA ILE A 140 -6.92 -13.20 -16.00
C ILE A 140 -5.77 -13.81 -16.79
N LEU A 141 -5.49 -13.24 -17.97
CA LEU A 141 -4.50 -13.73 -18.91
C LEU A 141 -3.06 -13.45 -18.42
N ALA A 142 -2.84 -12.24 -17.93
CA ALA A 142 -1.54 -11.79 -17.45
C ALA A 142 -1.65 -10.57 -16.52
N VAL A 143 -0.58 -10.34 -15.76
CA VAL A 143 -0.25 -9.05 -15.16
C VAL A 143 0.81 -8.40 -16.03
N VAL A 144 0.58 -7.18 -16.50
CA VAL A 144 1.57 -6.40 -17.27
C VAL A 144 2.24 -5.40 -16.33
N ASP A 145 3.55 -5.55 -16.16
CA ASP A 145 4.36 -4.64 -15.35
C ASP A 145 5.78 -4.54 -15.91
N PRO A 146 6.15 -3.39 -16.52
CA PRO A 146 7.45 -3.22 -17.19
C PRO A 146 8.66 -3.36 -16.25
N ASP A 147 8.49 -3.01 -14.99
CA ASP A 147 9.57 -2.98 -13.98
C ASP A 147 9.73 -4.32 -13.25
N GLU A 148 8.82 -5.28 -13.48
CA GLU A 148 8.82 -6.54 -12.74
C GLU A 148 9.76 -7.57 -13.36
N THR A 149 10.46 -8.30 -12.49
CA THR A 149 11.38 -9.39 -12.87
C THR A 149 10.82 -10.79 -12.62
N MET A 150 9.74 -10.89 -11.86
CA MET A 150 9.08 -12.17 -11.56
C MET A 150 8.28 -12.65 -12.77
N SER A 151 8.34 -13.95 -13.04
CA SER A 151 7.56 -14.57 -14.14
C SER A 151 6.11 -14.89 -13.77
N ARG A 152 5.79 -14.95 -12.48
CA ARG A 152 4.43 -15.23 -11.97
C ARG A 152 4.15 -14.44 -10.70
N PHE A 153 2.90 -14.01 -10.54
CA PHE A 153 2.35 -13.39 -9.35
C PHE A 153 1.00 -14.02 -9.01
N ILE A 154 0.89 -14.65 -7.85
CA ILE A 154 -0.31 -15.38 -7.38
C ILE A 154 -0.88 -16.33 -8.45
N GLY A 155 0.01 -17.11 -9.08
CA GLY A 155 -0.36 -18.07 -10.11
C GLY A 155 -0.57 -17.48 -11.51
N VAL A 156 -0.74 -16.16 -11.64
CA VAL A 156 -0.91 -15.46 -12.92
C VAL A 156 0.45 -15.15 -13.54
N LYS A 157 0.57 -15.30 -14.87
CA LYS A 157 1.77 -14.93 -15.63
C LYS A 157 2.02 -13.43 -15.52
N VAL A 158 3.28 -13.04 -15.29
CA VAL A 158 3.71 -11.63 -15.38
C VAL A 158 4.49 -11.44 -16.67
N VAL A 159 4.19 -10.36 -17.38
CA VAL A 159 4.84 -9.96 -18.63
C VAL A 159 5.21 -8.49 -18.58
N ARG A 160 6.17 -8.05 -19.36
CA ARG A 160 6.65 -6.66 -19.36
C ARG A 160 5.86 -5.73 -20.25
N SER A 161 5.17 -6.29 -21.24
CA SER A 161 4.40 -5.50 -22.20
C SER A 161 3.14 -6.24 -22.66
N TYR A 162 2.19 -5.49 -23.23
CA TYR A 162 0.94 -6.07 -23.73
C TYR A 162 1.17 -6.98 -24.95
N GLU A 163 2.22 -6.78 -25.74
CA GLU A 163 2.57 -7.59 -26.91
C GLU A 163 2.97 -9.02 -26.54
N GLU A 164 3.39 -9.25 -25.31
CA GLU A 164 3.72 -10.59 -24.81
C GLU A 164 2.48 -11.42 -24.43
N VAL A 165 1.30 -10.79 -24.40
CA VAL A 165 0.03 -11.46 -24.17
C VAL A 165 -0.46 -12.03 -25.49
N ARG A 166 -0.39 -13.36 -25.65
CA ARG A 166 -0.69 -14.05 -26.92
C ARG A 166 -2.18 -14.16 -27.21
N GLU A 167 -2.99 -14.14 -26.19
CA GLU A 167 -4.44 -14.29 -26.29
C GLU A 167 -5.10 -12.93 -26.54
N PRO A 168 -6.25 -12.90 -27.26
CA PRO A 168 -6.98 -11.64 -27.44
C PRO A 168 -7.48 -11.12 -26.09
N VAL A 169 -7.15 -9.87 -25.79
CA VAL A 169 -7.54 -9.17 -24.56
C VAL A 169 -8.87 -8.47 -24.78
N ASP A 170 -9.86 -8.66 -23.91
CA ASP A 170 -11.12 -7.94 -23.98
C ASP A 170 -11.03 -6.60 -23.26
N VAL A 171 -10.43 -6.58 -22.07
CA VAL A 171 -10.36 -5.41 -21.21
C VAL A 171 -9.09 -5.41 -20.35
N VAL A 172 -8.58 -4.22 -20.09
CA VAL A 172 -7.49 -3.99 -19.15
C VAL A 172 -8.05 -3.37 -17.86
N VAL A 173 -7.64 -3.89 -16.71
CA VAL A 173 -8.00 -3.34 -15.39
C VAL A 173 -6.75 -2.79 -14.73
N VAL A 174 -6.76 -1.52 -14.36
CA VAL A 174 -5.61 -0.87 -13.71
C VAL A 174 -5.52 -1.31 -12.26
N THR A 175 -4.35 -1.83 -11.90
CA THR A 175 -4.05 -2.34 -10.55
C THR A 175 -2.77 -1.76 -9.96
N HIS A 176 -2.03 -0.93 -10.69
CA HIS A 176 -0.82 -0.27 -10.18
C HIS A 176 -1.19 0.80 -9.16
N LEU A 177 -0.61 0.73 -7.95
CA LEU A 177 -0.91 1.67 -6.87
C LEU A 177 -0.13 2.99 -7.03
N ILE A 178 1.18 2.91 -7.26
CA ILE A 178 2.06 4.08 -7.29
C ILE A 178 2.07 4.74 -8.67
N GLN A 179 2.16 3.94 -9.74
CA GLN A 179 2.23 4.41 -11.13
C GLN A 179 0.88 4.27 -11.86
N ALA A 180 -0.23 4.37 -11.13
CA ALA A 180 -1.58 4.14 -11.66
C ALA A 180 -1.87 4.95 -12.93
N LYS A 181 -1.46 6.23 -12.95
CA LYS A 181 -1.67 7.10 -14.10
C LYS A 181 -0.90 6.63 -15.34
N ASN A 182 0.38 6.29 -15.18
CA ASN A 182 1.20 5.80 -16.30
C ASN A 182 0.64 4.49 -16.87
N SER A 183 0.26 3.56 -16.00
CA SER A 183 -0.37 2.29 -16.40
C SER A 183 -1.70 2.49 -17.11
N PHE A 184 -2.50 3.46 -16.65
CA PHE A 184 -3.76 3.83 -17.28
C PHE A 184 -3.54 4.43 -18.67
N ASP A 185 -2.67 5.44 -18.79
CA ASP A 185 -2.39 6.14 -20.05
C ASP A 185 -1.87 5.14 -21.09
N HIS A 186 -0.91 4.27 -20.74
CA HIS A 186 -0.38 3.23 -21.62
C HIS A 186 -1.45 2.20 -22.04
N ALA A 187 -2.32 1.79 -21.12
CA ALA A 187 -3.43 0.88 -21.46
C ALA A 187 -4.43 1.54 -22.41
N VAL A 188 -4.74 2.84 -22.22
CA VAL A 188 -5.63 3.60 -23.11
C VAL A 188 -5.04 3.77 -24.51
N ASP A 189 -3.74 4.07 -24.59
CA ASP A 189 -3.04 4.21 -25.88
C ASP A 189 -3.05 2.90 -26.67
N THR A 190 -2.97 1.75 -25.97
CA THR A 190 -2.91 0.43 -26.62
C THR A 190 -4.30 -0.12 -26.98
N PHE A 191 -5.29 0.01 -26.09
CA PHE A 191 -6.60 -0.66 -26.23
C PHE A 191 -7.78 0.28 -26.45
N GLY A 192 -7.55 1.59 -26.31
CA GLY A 192 -8.61 2.59 -26.33
C GLY A 192 -9.34 2.71 -24.99
N ARG A 193 -9.89 3.89 -24.71
CA ARG A 193 -10.51 4.23 -23.40
C ARG A 193 -11.66 3.29 -23.00
N ALA A 194 -12.44 2.81 -23.96
CA ALA A 194 -13.61 1.95 -23.71
C ALA A 194 -13.23 0.57 -23.13
N ARG A 195 -12.00 0.14 -23.32
CA ARG A 195 -11.47 -1.16 -22.88
C ARG A 195 -10.54 -1.07 -21.69
N VAL A 196 -10.55 0.07 -20.96
CA VAL A 196 -9.72 0.27 -19.77
C VAL A 196 -10.61 0.63 -18.59
N LEU A 197 -10.63 -0.23 -17.57
CA LEU A 197 -11.39 -0.05 -16.34
C LEU A 197 -10.44 0.31 -15.17
N VAL A 198 -10.91 1.23 -14.34
CA VAL A 198 -10.11 1.79 -13.24
C VAL A 198 -10.96 1.87 -11.98
N PRO A 199 -10.46 1.41 -10.81
CA PRO A 199 -11.14 1.62 -9.55
C PRO A 199 -11.11 3.09 -9.13
N GLU A 200 -12.19 3.56 -8.53
CA GLU A 200 -12.32 4.95 -8.06
C GLU A 200 -11.27 5.32 -7.01
N LEU A 201 -10.85 4.34 -6.20
CA LEU A 201 -9.84 4.52 -5.15
C LEU A 201 -8.50 5.03 -5.67
N LEU A 202 -8.18 4.82 -6.97
CA LEU A 202 -6.96 5.35 -7.59
C LEU A 202 -7.05 6.84 -7.95
N GLY A 203 -8.22 7.47 -7.81
CA GLY A 203 -8.42 8.90 -8.05
C GLY A 203 -8.22 9.34 -9.50
N LEU A 204 -8.10 8.40 -10.44
CA LEU A 204 -8.00 8.67 -11.86
C LEU A 204 -9.40 9.02 -12.37
N ARG A 205 -9.70 10.31 -12.49
CA ARG A 205 -10.99 10.78 -12.99
C ARG A 205 -11.17 10.27 -14.42
N SER A 206 -12.30 9.62 -14.67
CA SER A 206 -12.81 9.42 -16.02
C SER A 206 -13.17 10.81 -16.56
N SER A 207 -12.31 11.38 -17.39
CA SER A 207 -12.68 12.53 -18.22
C SER A 207 -13.61 12.07 -19.31
#